data_157c1c5aadb47d97b9672c66dc52e7e3
#
_entry.id   157c1c5aadb47d97b9672c66dc52e7e3
#
_cell.length_a   1.000
_cell.length_b   1.000
_cell.length_c   1.000
_cell.angle_alpha   90.00
_cell.angle_beta   90.00
_cell.angle_gamma   90.00
#
_symmetry.space_group_name_H-M   'P 1'
#
loop_
_entity.id
_entity.type
_entity.pdbx_description
1 polymer ?
#
loop_
_entity_poly.entity_id
_entity_poly.type
_entity_poly.pdbx_seq_one_letter_code
_entity_poly.pdbx_strand_id
1 'polypeptide(L)'
;MNSHFTVTPKFATKMLEKALRLYTPSLSERPMAEFLADKCDDLGFEDIQIDEVGNIIAKKGSGSPKIMLCGHMDVVPGKVKVRKEGDSLYGRGASDAKAPLMAMLFAAASIEKNQGTVTFVGAVDEEGNAVGIKNIVKKKMDIDYAVFGEPSGIKQVTIAYKGRLAIKLKISAADSSHASAPWLSKNAIEESIIFVKELKEKLEANQEDKTKGMLLTATMTEIKGGTSHNITPKECETLFDIRIPVDMNCKNIEQKIATLVKEIAQKREVDAFYSILDETEPFEAAHNSSLVRAFTLGIMQVEKSRPTLIRKTGTGDMNVLGNQWKIPVVTYGPGDPHEAHTIDEKVSIQEYLKGIEIFKATLQHLKRLHDKKLQ
;
A
#
# COMPACT_ATOMS: atom_id res chain seq x y z
N MET A 1 3.60 -39.44 -11.95
CA MET A 1 4.51 -38.73 -12.88
C MET A 1 4.27 -37.25 -12.69
N ASN A 2 5.11 -36.59 -11.89
CA ASN A 2 5.00 -35.14 -11.71
C ASN A 2 5.66 -34.47 -12.93
N SER A 3 4.88 -34.14 -13.95
CA SER A 3 5.34 -33.23 -14.99
C SER A 3 5.58 -31.87 -14.34
N HIS A 4 6.84 -31.47 -14.18
CA HIS A 4 7.18 -30.11 -13.75
C HIS A 4 6.55 -29.13 -14.74
N PHE A 5 5.49 -28.46 -14.31
CA PHE A 5 4.85 -27.43 -15.13
C PHE A 5 5.81 -26.25 -15.23
N THR A 6 6.40 -26.06 -16.41
CA THR A 6 7.31 -24.94 -16.65
C THR A 6 6.52 -23.72 -17.08
N VAL A 7 6.54 -22.67 -16.28
CA VAL A 7 5.94 -21.36 -16.61
C VAL A 7 6.72 -20.74 -17.77
N THR A 8 6.18 -20.82 -18.97
CA THR A 8 6.78 -20.16 -20.15
C THR A 8 6.40 -18.68 -20.22
N PRO A 9 7.23 -17.80 -20.84
CA PRO A 9 6.90 -16.40 -21.04
C PRO A 9 5.53 -16.17 -21.69
N LYS A 10 5.22 -16.95 -22.71
CA LYS A 10 3.91 -16.90 -23.41
C LYS A 10 2.74 -17.25 -22.48
N PHE A 11 2.90 -18.27 -21.64
CA PHE A 11 1.89 -18.66 -20.65
C PHE A 11 1.70 -17.57 -19.62
N ALA A 12 2.78 -17.06 -19.01
CA ALA A 12 2.74 -16.01 -17.99
C ALA A 12 2.05 -14.75 -18.52
N THR A 13 2.42 -14.28 -19.72
CA THR A 13 1.78 -13.10 -20.36
C THR A 13 0.29 -13.34 -20.61
N LYS A 14 -0.10 -14.54 -21.13
CA LYS A 14 -1.51 -14.88 -21.38
C LYS A 14 -2.33 -14.92 -20.08
N MET A 15 -1.73 -15.39 -18.98
CA MET A 15 -2.42 -15.43 -17.69
C MET A 15 -2.58 -14.02 -17.10
N LEU A 16 -1.57 -13.15 -17.21
CA LEU A 16 -1.70 -11.75 -16.83
C LEU A 16 -2.83 -11.08 -17.65
N GLU A 17 -2.87 -11.28 -18.96
CA GLU A 17 -3.96 -10.74 -19.80
C GLU A 17 -5.34 -11.21 -19.33
N LYS A 18 -5.49 -12.49 -18.94
CA LYS A 18 -6.72 -13.03 -18.37
C LYS A 18 -7.08 -12.35 -17.04
N ALA A 19 -6.11 -12.19 -16.15
CA ALA A 19 -6.29 -11.50 -14.87
C ALA A 19 -6.74 -10.04 -15.05
N LEU A 20 -6.19 -9.33 -16.04
CA LEU A 20 -6.60 -7.96 -16.37
C LEU A 20 -8.03 -7.86 -16.94
N ARG A 21 -8.52 -8.90 -17.61
CA ARG A 21 -9.91 -8.95 -18.08
C ARG A 21 -10.93 -9.12 -16.96
N LEU A 22 -10.52 -9.58 -15.80
CA LEU A 22 -11.32 -9.61 -14.58
C LEU A 22 -11.29 -8.23 -13.95
N TYR A 23 -12.31 -7.42 -14.16
CA TYR A 23 -12.43 -6.11 -13.53
C TYR A 23 -12.98 -6.29 -12.11
N THR A 24 -12.14 -6.04 -11.13
CA THR A 24 -12.38 -6.33 -9.71
C THR A 24 -12.16 -5.08 -8.86
N PRO A 25 -13.05 -4.07 -8.89
CA PRO A 25 -12.96 -2.97 -7.94
C PRO A 25 -13.11 -3.50 -6.51
N SER A 26 -12.61 -2.74 -5.51
CA SER A 26 -12.70 -3.11 -4.10
C SER A 26 -14.12 -3.58 -3.72
N LEU A 27 -14.19 -4.62 -2.91
CA LEU A 27 -15.42 -5.37 -2.52
C LEU A 27 -16.05 -6.21 -3.66
N SER A 28 -15.35 -6.40 -4.78
CA SER A 28 -15.82 -7.20 -5.93
C SER A 28 -14.74 -8.15 -6.46
N GLU A 29 -13.80 -8.59 -5.60
CA GLU A 29 -12.60 -9.35 -5.96
C GLU A 29 -12.84 -10.84 -6.18
N ARG A 30 -14.00 -11.37 -5.81
CA ARG A 30 -14.29 -12.80 -5.86
C ARG A 30 -13.93 -13.48 -7.20
N PRO A 31 -14.19 -12.90 -8.39
CA PRO A 31 -13.79 -13.51 -9.66
C PRO A 31 -12.28 -13.68 -9.79
N MET A 32 -11.48 -12.75 -9.21
CA MET A 32 -10.02 -12.86 -9.21
C MET A 32 -9.54 -13.90 -8.19
N ALA A 33 -10.15 -13.98 -7.02
CA ALA A 33 -9.83 -14.98 -6.01
C ALA A 33 -10.08 -16.41 -6.55
N GLU A 34 -11.21 -16.64 -7.20
CA GLU A 34 -11.54 -17.91 -7.83
C GLU A 34 -10.56 -18.25 -9.00
N PHE A 35 -10.24 -17.27 -9.84
CA PHE A 35 -9.22 -17.43 -10.87
C PHE A 35 -7.85 -17.80 -10.31
N LEU A 36 -7.42 -17.15 -9.22
CA LEU A 36 -6.15 -17.45 -8.57
C LEU A 36 -6.17 -18.83 -7.89
N ALA A 37 -7.28 -19.22 -7.27
CA ALA A 37 -7.43 -20.54 -6.68
C ALA A 37 -7.27 -21.66 -7.73
N ASP A 38 -7.95 -21.53 -8.88
CA ASP A 38 -7.80 -22.45 -10.01
C ASP A 38 -6.34 -22.49 -10.51
N LYS A 39 -5.67 -21.33 -10.58
CA LYS A 39 -4.27 -21.30 -11.05
C LYS A 39 -3.31 -21.84 -10.01
N CYS A 40 -3.56 -21.67 -8.70
CA CYS A 40 -2.79 -22.31 -7.65
C CYS A 40 -2.89 -23.84 -7.74
N ASP A 41 -4.08 -24.38 -7.98
CA ASP A 41 -4.30 -25.82 -8.18
C ASP A 41 -3.54 -26.34 -9.41
N ASP A 42 -3.71 -25.69 -10.57
CA ASP A 42 -3.00 -26.01 -11.82
C ASP A 42 -1.48 -26.02 -11.65
N LEU A 43 -0.93 -25.17 -10.77
CA LEU A 43 0.49 -24.99 -10.49
C LEU A 43 0.98 -25.88 -9.31
N GLY A 44 0.10 -26.70 -8.72
CA GLY A 44 0.39 -27.66 -7.67
C GLY A 44 0.69 -26.99 -6.33
N PHE A 45 -0.01 -25.94 -5.98
CA PHE A 45 -0.06 -25.42 -4.62
C PHE A 45 -0.92 -26.33 -3.74
N GLU A 46 -0.69 -26.27 -2.45
CA GLU A 46 -1.41 -27.00 -1.41
C GLU A 46 -2.15 -26.01 -0.49
N ASP A 47 -3.05 -26.50 0.35
CA ASP A 47 -3.82 -25.69 1.33
C ASP A 47 -4.51 -24.47 0.70
N ILE A 48 -5.13 -24.64 -0.48
CA ILE A 48 -5.78 -23.57 -1.23
C ILE A 48 -7.12 -23.26 -0.57
N GLN A 49 -7.30 -22.01 -0.17
CA GLN A 49 -8.55 -21.57 0.48
C GLN A 49 -8.86 -20.10 0.16
N ILE A 50 -10.13 -19.78 0.05
CA ILE A 50 -10.63 -18.41 0.08
C ILE A 50 -11.19 -18.19 1.47
N ASP A 51 -10.65 -17.20 2.21
CA ASP A 51 -11.06 -16.96 3.59
C ASP A 51 -12.39 -16.19 3.71
N GLU A 52 -12.81 -15.93 4.93
CA GLU A 52 -14.10 -15.33 5.28
C GLU A 52 -14.28 -13.88 4.77
N VAL A 53 -13.18 -13.18 4.47
CA VAL A 53 -13.22 -11.83 3.89
C VAL A 53 -12.99 -11.83 2.38
N GLY A 54 -12.57 -12.97 1.79
CA GLY A 54 -12.34 -13.14 0.36
C GLY A 54 -10.88 -13.21 -0.07
N ASN A 55 -9.90 -13.19 0.84
CA ASN A 55 -8.50 -13.43 0.49
C ASN A 55 -8.31 -14.85 -0.01
N ILE A 56 -7.59 -15.02 -1.12
CA ILE A 56 -7.06 -16.32 -1.52
C ILE A 56 -5.72 -16.57 -0.81
N ILE A 57 -5.59 -17.73 -0.20
CA ILE A 57 -4.37 -18.18 0.48
C ILE A 57 -4.02 -19.57 -0.04
N ALA A 58 -2.78 -19.77 -0.46
CA ALA A 58 -2.30 -21.05 -0.96
C ALA A 58 -0.84 -21.25 -0.57
N LYS A 59 -0.41 -22.50 -0.38
CA LYS A 59 0.98 -22.85 0.01
C LYS A 59 1.70 -23.61 -1.07
N LYS A 60 3.01 -23.38 -1.17
CA LYS A 60 3.91 -24.11 -2.07
C LYS A 60 5.23 -24.40 -1.40
N GLY A 61 5.78 -25.60 -1.63
CA GLY A 61 7.06 -26.02 -1.07
C GLY A 61 6.97 -26.53 0.37
N SER A 62 8.11 -26.73 1.01
CA SER A 62 8.19 -27.19 2.41
C SER A 62 9.50 -26.76 3.07
N GLY A 63 9.49 -26.69 4.41
CA GLY A 63 10.66 -26.32 5.22
C GLY A 63 10.84 -24.80 5.38
N SER A 64 12.02 -24.41 5.85
CA SER A 64 12.40 -23.00 6.06
C SER A 64 13.24 -22.48 4.89
N PRO A 65 13.21 -21.17 4.64
CA PRO A 65 12.38 -20.14 5.33
C PRO A 65 10.90 -20.22 4.95
N LYS A 66 10.04 -19.68 5.82
CA LYS A 66 8.61 -19.47 5.56
C LYS A 66 8.38 -18.05 5.07
N ILE A 67 7.93 -17.91 3.83
CA ILE A 67 7.87 -16.64 3.11
C ILE A 67 6.43 -16.36 2.71
N MET A 68 5.92 -15.20 3.06
CA MET A 68 4.65 -14.71 2.50
C MET A 68 4.91 -13.86 1.26
N LEU A 69 4.23 -14.17 0.16
CA LEU A 69 4.11 -13.32 -1.01
C LEU A 69 2.67 -12.84 -1.09
N CYS A 70 2.43 -11.57 -0.77
CA CYS A 70 1.10 -10.97 -0.68
C CYS A 70 0.95 -9.84 -1.70
N GLY A 71 -0.13 -9.83 -2.44
CA GLY A 71 -0.50 -8.73 -3.32
C GLY A 71 -2.02 -8.58 -3.36
N HIS A 72 -2.53 -7.40 -3.71
CA HIS A 72 -3.95 -7.17 -3.76
C HIS A 72 -4.60 -7.59 -5.08
N MET A 73 -5.88 -7.94 -5.01
CA MET A 73 -6.68 -8.39 -6.15
C MET A 73 -7.60 -7.30 -6.68
N ASP A 74 -7.85 -6.28 -5.87
CA ASP A 74 -8.71 -5.17 -6.23
C ASP A 74 -7.99 -4.13 -7.09
N VAL A 75 -8.77 -3.25 -7.65
CA VAL A 75 -8.33 -2.12 -8.48
C VAL A 75 -9.25 -0.93 -8.22
N VAL A 76 -8.73 0.28 -8.37
CA VAL A 76 -9.54 1.51 -8.30
C VAL A 76 -10.63 1.52 -9.39
N PRO A 77 -11.74 2.28 -9.18
CA PRO A 77 -12.77 2.47 -10.19
C PRO A 77 -12.22 3.05 -11.51
N GLY A 78 -12.84 2.65 -12.62
CA GLY A 78 -12.47 3.09 -13.97
C GLY A 78 -11.84 1.98 -14.79
N LYS A 79 -12.64 1.40 -15.72
CA LYS A 79 -12.18 0.34 -16.63
C LYS A 79 -11.17 0.89 -17.64
N VAL A 80 -10.09 0.14 -17.85
CA VAL A 80 -9.14 0.34 -18.95
C VAL A 80 -9.28 -0.85 -19.91
N LYS A 81 -9.43 -0.57 -21.21
CA LYS A 81 -9.56 -1.64 -22.23
C LYS A 81 -8.30 -2.50 -22.27
N VAL A 82 -8.44 -3.79 -22.03
CA VAL A 82 -7.32 -4.73 -22.11
C VAL A 82 -6.89 -4.88 -23.57
N ARG A 83 -5.66 -4.50 -23.87
CA ARG A 83 -5.05 -4.57 -25.20
C ARG A 83 -3.53 -4.71 -25.09
N LYS A 84 -2.95 -5.32 -26.10
CA LYS A 84 -1.50 -5.43 -26.24
C LYS A 84 -1.03 -4.58 -27.42
N GLU A 85 -0.04 -3.71 -27.19
CA GLU A 85 0.59 -2.86 -28.19
C GLU A 85 2.11 -2.94 -28.01
N GLY A 86 2.78 -3.64 -28.95
CA GLY A 86 4.21 -3.90 -28.85
C GLY A 86 4.56 -4.66 -27.56
N ASP A 87 5.39 -4.06 -26.71
CA ASP A 87 5.77 -4.59 -25.39
C ASP A 87 4.79 -4.19 -24.27
N SER A 88 3.84 -3.30 -24.54
CA SER A 88 2.91 -2.82 -23.51
C SER A 88 1.63 -3.67 -23.46
N LEU A 89 1.26 -4.06 -22.23
CA LEU A 89 -0.03 -4.68 -21.93
C LEU A 89 -0.86 -3.70 -21.09
N TYR A 90 -1.94 -3.20 -21.68
CA TYR A 90 -2.85 -2.24 -21.06
C TYR A 90 -3.98 -2.94 -20.32
N GLY A 91 -4.45 -2.33 -19.24
CA GLY A 91 -5.59 -2.81 -18.45
C GLY A 91 -5.59 -2.19 -17.06
N ARG A 92 -6.75 -2.01 -16.46
CA ARG A 92 -6.83 -1.60 -15.06
C ARG A 92 -6.22 -2.70 -14.17
N GLY A 93 -5.26 -2.33 -13.30
CA GLY A 93 -4.44 -3.26 -12.52
C GLY A 93 -3.19 -3.76 -13.26
N ALA A 94 -2.89 -3.26 -14.47
CA ALA A 94 -1.72 -3.69 -15.21
C ALA A 94 -0.42 -3.32 -14.50
N SER A 95 -0.38 -2.17 -13.86
CA SER A 95 0.72 -1.76 -12.99
C SER A 95 0.36 -2.04 -11.53
N ASP A 96 -0.83 -1.64 -11.09
CA ASP A 96 -1.26 -1.60 -9.71
C ASP A 96 -2.49 -2.50 -9.44
N ALA A 97 -2.30 -3.74 -8.89
CA ALA A 97 -1.02 -4.44 -8.82
C ALA A 97 -1.14 -5.89 -9.31
N LYS A 98 -1.94 -6.16 -10.38
CA LYS A 98 -2.11 -7.53 -10.90
C LYS A 98 -0.83 -8.09 -11.54
N ALA A 99 0.03 -7.24 -12.18
CA ALA A 99 1.29 -7.73 -12.69
C ALA A 99 2.24 -8.16 -11.56
N PRO A 100 2.48 -7.37 -10.48
CA PRO A 100 3.19 -7.85 -9.30
C PRO A 100 2.61 -9.13 -8.70
N LEU A 101 1.29 -9.21 -8.51
CA LEU A 101 0.59 -10.37 -7.96
C LEU A 101 0.83 -11.64 -8.79
N MET A 102 0.64 -11.55 -10.11
CA MET A 102 0.87 -12.69 -11.01
C MET A 102 2.35 -13.06 -11.11
N ALA A 103 3.28 -12.09 -11.02
CA ALA A 103 4.71 -12.36 -10.99
C ALA A 103 5.10 -13.16 -9.75
N MET A 104 4.55 -12.81 -8.58
CA MET A 104 4.74 -13.56 -7.33
C MET A 104 4.17 -14.98 -7.41
N LEU A 105 2.96 -15.15 -7.97
CA LEU A 105 2.34 -16.46 -8.17
C LEU A 105 3.26 -17.38 -8.96
N PHE A 106 3.79 -16.91 -10.11
CA PHE A 106 4.64 -17.74 -10.97
C PHE A 106 6.03 -17.96 -10.40
N ALA A 107 6.55 -17.03 -9.61
CA ALA A 107 7.79 -17.26 -8.89
C ALA A 107 7.60 -18.30 -7.77
N ALA A 108 6.53 -18.21 -7.00
CA ALA A 108 6.17 -19.18 -5.97
C ALA A 108 5.98 -20.61 -6.55
N ALA A 109 5.37 -20.70 -7.73
CA ALA A 109 5.18 -22.00 -8.42
C ALA A 109 6.49 -22.72 -8.73
N SER A 110 7.63 -22.03 -8.78
CA SER A 110 8.95 -22.61 -9.05
C SER A 110 9.64 -23.19 -7.81
N ILE A 111 9.07 -23.01 -6.61
CA ILE A 111 9.62 -23.52 -5.36
C ILE A 111 9.46 -25.05 -5.31
N GLU A 112 10.55 -25.75 -5.03
CA GLU A 112 10.58 -27.18 -4.84
C GLU A 112 10.52 -27.56 -3.35
N LYS A 113 10.26 -28.84 -3.07
CA LYS A 113 10.29 -29.37 -1.69
C LYS A 113 11.65 -29.08 -1.05
N ASN A 114 11.64 -28.73 0.23
CA ASN A 114 12.84 -28.40 1.04
C ASN A 114 13.60 -27.12 0.64
N GLN A 115 13.06 -26.32 -0.28
CA GLN A 115 13.65 -25.01 -0.63
C GLN A 115 13.03 -23.84 0.16
N GLY A 116 12.12 -24.13 1.06
CA GLY A 116 11.32 -23.19 1.84
C GLY A 116 9.84 -23.38 1.59
N THR A 117 9.03 -22.74 2.41
CA THR A 117 7.57 -22.71 2.26
C THR A 117 7.15 -21.32 1.82
N VAL A 118 6.46 -21.20 0.69
CA VAL A 118 5.84 -19.95 0.26
C VAL A 118 4.35 -20.02 0.54
N THR A 119 3.85 -19.02 1.28
CA THR A 119 2.44 -18.72 1.41
C THR A 119 2.10 -17.60 0.45
N PHE A 120 1.40 -17.91 -0.62
CA PHE A 120 0.88 -16.93 -1.58
C PHE A 120 -0.47 -16.41 -1.07
N VAL A 121 -0.63 -15.08 -1.10
CA VAL A 121 -1.85 -14.39 -0.65
C VAL A 121 -2.28 -13.39 -1.72
N GLY A 122 -3.52 -13.51 -2.19
CA GLY A 122 -4.22 -12.45 -2.91
C GLY A 122 -5.15 -11.75 -1.93
N ALA A 123 -4.81 -10.54 -1.52
CA ALA A 123 -5.58 -9.76 -0.55
C ALA A 123 -6.71 -8.99 -1.22
N VAL A 124 -7.80 -8.74 -0.47
CA VAL A 124 -8.93 -7.92 -0.88
C VAL A 124 -8.86 -6.53 -0.25
N ASP A 125 -9.49 -5.54 -0.92
CA ASP A 125 -9.80 -4.21 -0.37
C ASP A 125 -8.55 -3.41 0.08
N GLU A 126 -7.42 -3.54 -0.64
CA GLU A 126 -6.21 -2.74 -0.37
C GLU A 126 -6.45 -1.27 -0.73
N GLU A 127 -7.09 -1.01 -1.87
CA GLU A 127 -7.45 0.32 -2.39
C GLU A 127 -8.59 0.99 -1.58
N GLY A 128 -9.10 0.32 -0.56
CA GLY A 128 -10.18 0.78 0.31
C GLY A 128 -9.78 0.85 1.78
N ASN A 129 -10.24 -0.11 2.56
CA ASN A 129 -10.09 -0.16 4.02
C ASN A 129 -9.05 -1.17 4.50
N ALA A 130 -8.30 -1.80 3.59
CA ALA A 130 -7.30 -2.83 3.86
C ALA A 130 -7.86 -4.02 4.69
N VAL A 131 -9.11 -4.43 4.40
CA VAL A 131 -9.79 -5.51 5.14
C VAL A 131 -9.03 -6.81 5.00
N GLY A 132 -8.49 -7.10 3.80
CA GLY A 132 -7.75 -8.31 3.51
C GLY A 132 -6.54 -8.48 4.42
N ILE A 133 -5.61 -7.53 4.42
CA ILE A 133 -4.40 -7.63 5.23
C ILE A 133 -4.69 -7.56 6.74
N LYS A 134 -5.66 -6.74 7.15
CA LYS A 134 -6.09 -6.67 8.56
C LYS A 134 -6.58 -8.03 9.06
N ASN A 135 -7.23 -8.83 8.20
CA ASN A 135 -7.65 -10.19 8.53
C ASN A 135 -6.47 -11.17 8.60
N ILE A 136 -5.54 -11.10 7.64
CA ILE A 136 -4.31 -11.93 7.63
C ILE A 136 -3.50 -11.71 8.91
N VAL A 137 -3.32 -10.46 9.31
CA VAL A 137 -2.53 -10.11 10.50
C VAL A 137 -3.11 -10.72 11.78
N LYS A 138 -4.45 -10.78 11.92
CA LYS A 138 -5.12 -11.41 13.06
C LYS A 138 -4.85 -12.92 13.16
N LYS A 139 -4.60 -13.60 12.04
CA LYS A 139 -4.38 -15.06 11.99
C LYS A 139 -3.03 -15.51 12.53
N LYS A 140 -2.09 -14.58 12.80
CA LYS A 140 -0.75 -14.87 13.37
C LYS A 140 -0.05 -16.06 12.69
N MET A 141 0.10 -16.00 11.38
CA MET A 141 0.73 -17.06 10.60
C MET A 141 2.23 -17.17 10.94
N ASP A 142 2.75 -18.38 10.91
CA ASP A 142 4.17 -18.67 11.14
C ASP A 142 4.98 -18.33 9.87
N ILE A 143 5.47 -17.09 9.80
CA ILE A 143 6.15 -16.50 8.64
C ILE A 143 7.45 -15.82 9.09
N ASP A 144 8.55 -16.11 8.39
CA ASP A 144 9.87 -15.51 8.65
C ASP A 144 10.07 -14.19 7.88
N TYR A 145 9.49 -14.07 6.67
CA TYR A 145 9.66 -12.94 5.75
C TYR A 145 8.38 -12.67 4.98
N ALA A 146 8.08 -11.42 4.68
CA ALA A 146 6.95 -11.06 3.83
C ALA A 146 7.36 -10.12 2.70
N VAL A 147 6.76 -10.29 1.53
CA VAL A 147 6.92 -9.41 0.36
C VAL A 147 5.55 -8.99 -0.11
N PHE A 148 5.35 -7.69 -0.26
CA PHE A 148 4.15 -7.13 -0.87
C PHE A 148 4.39 -6.82 -2.34
N GLY A 149 3.44 -7.21 -3.17
CA GLY A 149 3.49 -7.04 -4.62
C GLY A 149 2.87 -5.73 -5.05
N GLU A 150 3.72 -4.71 -5.25
CA GLU A 150 3.33 -3.36 -5.66
C GLU A 150 4.24 -2.85 -6.77
N PRO A 151 3.76 -1.95 -7.65
CA PRO A 151 4.62 -1.37 -8.66
C PRO A 151 5.76 -0.55 -8.01
N SER A 152 6.97 -0.98 -8.24
CA SER A 152 8.20 -0.26 -7.81
C SER A 152 9.20 -0.10 -8.94
N GLY A 153 8.93 -0.76 -10.09
CA GLY A 153 9.92 -0.98 -11.13
C GLY A 153 10.92 -2.07 -10.72
N ILE A 154 11.38 -2.86 -11.68
CA ILE A 154 12.22 -4.05 -11.39
C ILE A 154 13.61 -3.75 -10.83
N LYS A 155 14.07 -2.49 -10.87
CA LYS A 155 15.38 -2.06 -10.36
C LYS A 155 15.31 -1.39 -8.99
N GLN A 156 14.13 -1.36 -8.37
CA GLN A 156 13.93 -0.69 -7.09
C GLN A 156 13.30 -1.64 -6.08
N VAL A 157 13.67 -1.48 -4.80
CA VAL A 157 13.02 -2.19 -3.69
C VAL A 157 12.48 -1.15 -2.74
N THR A 158 11.18 -1.16 -2.49
CA THR A 158 10.56 -0.28 -1.51
C THR A 158 10.77 -0.86 -0.12
N ILE A 159 11.48 -0.12 0.71
CA ILE A 159 11.83 -0.51 2.08
C ILE A 159 11.03 0.25 3.13
N ALA A 160 10.35 1.33 2.75
CA ALA A 160 9.60 2.14 3.69
C ALA A 160 8.39 2.82 3.05
N TYR A 161 7.36 3.01 3.86
CA TYR A 161 6.21 3.85 3.60
C TYR A 161 5.97 4.78 4.78
N LYS A 162 5.46 5.99 4.50
CA LYS A 162 4.96 6.88 5.55
C LYS A 162 3.76 6.25 6.26
N GLY A 163 3.54 6.69 7.49
CA GLY A 163 2.27 6.50 8.17
C GLY A 163 1.22 7.50 7.69
N ARG A 164 0.00 7.32 8.16
CA ARG A 164 -1.16 8.15 7.85
C ARG A 164 -1.97 8.41 9.12
N LEU A 165 -2.40 9.64 9.29
CA LEU A 165 -3.51 10.02 10.17
C LEU A 165 -4.53 10.78 9.34
N ALA A 166 -5.74 10.25 9.21
CA ALA A 166 -6.87 10.97 8.64
C ALA A 166 -7.70 11.55 9.78
N ILE A 167 -7.84 12.87 9.83
CA ILE A 167 -8.61 13.55 10.87
C ILE A 167 -9.73 14.38 10.29
N LYS A 168 -10.85 14.42 11.02
CA LYS A 168 -11.92 15.38 10.82
C LYS A 168 -11.79 16.45 11.89
N LEU A 169 -11.70 17.71 11.48
CA LEU A 169 -11.71 18.87 12.37
C LEU A 169 -13.00 19.63 12.17
N LYS A 170 -13.72 19.91 13.26
CA LYS A 170 -14.94 20.72 13.29
C LYS A 170 -14.64 22.00 14.06
N ILE A 171 -14.93 23.14 13.43
CA ILE A 171 -14.87 24.47 14.03
C ILE A 171 -16.30 24.99 14.20
N SER A 172 -16.59 25.51 15.39
CA SER A 172 -17.90 26.09 15.72
C SER A 172 -17.74 27.50 16.28
N ALA A 173 -18.52 28.43 15.77
CA ALA A 173 -18.72 29.77 16.33
C ALA A 173 -19.86 29.76 17.36
N ALA A 174 -19.82 30.66 18.33
CA ALA A 174 -20.85 30.75 19.36
C ALA A 174 -22.26 31.01 18.76
N ASP A 175 -22.35 31.90 17.78
CA ASP A 175 -23.59 32.32 17.15
C ASP A 175 -23.48 32.51 15.64
N SER A 176 -24.61 32.71 14.98
CA SER A 176 -24.75 33.16 13.59
C SER A 176 -25.35 34.54 13.54
N SER A 177 -25.06 35.28 12.48
CA SER A 177 -25.67 36.59 12.22
C SER A 177 -26.12 36.71 10.76
N HIS A 178 -26.88 37.74 10.44
CA HIS A 178 -27.20 38.05 9.05
C HIS A 178 -25.93 38.46 8.31
N ALA A 179 -25.74 37.98 7.08
CA ALA A 179 -24.52 38.21 6.29
C ALA A 179 -24.26 39.71 6.00
N SER A 180 -25.28 40.60 6.11
CA SER A 180 -25.10 42.04 6.01
C SER A 180 -24.53 42.69 7.28
N ALA A 181 -24.44 41.95 8.40
CA ALA A 181 -23.88 42.40 9.68
C ALA A 181 -22.85 41.39 10.21
N PRO A 182 -21.78 41.09 9.44
CA PRO A 182 -20.84 39.98 9.73
C PRO A 182 -20.03 40.22 11.01
N TRP A 183 -19.97 41.42 11.52
CA TRP A 183 -19.27 41.78 12.78
C TRP A 183 -19.99 41.32 14.05
N LEU A 184 -21.23 40.81 13.94
CA LEU A 184 -22.02 40.36 15.10
C LEU A 184 -21.69 38.88 15.50
N SER A 185 -21.09 38.10 14.60
CA SER A 185 -20.68 36.72 14.88
C SER A 185 -19.46 36.35 14.06
N LYS A 186 -18.73 35.33 14.52
CA LYS A 186 -17.62 34.74 13.73
C LYS A 186 -18.18 33.85 12.63
N ASN A 187 -17.53 33.87 11.48
CA ASN A 187 -17.86 33.00 10.35
C ASN A 187 -17.00 31.69 10.46
N ALA A 188 -17.64 30.57 10.76
CA ALA A 188 -16.93 29.32 10.96
C ALA A 188 -16.13 28.83 9.73
N ILE A 189 -16.54 29.20 8.50
CA ILE A 189 -15.76 28.88 7.29
C ILE A 189 -14.45 29.68 7.26
N GLU A 190 -14.52 30.99 7.49
CA GLU A 190 -13.36 31.89 7.52
C GLU A 190 -12.40 31.52 8.65
N GLU A 191 -12.94 31.24 9.84
CA GLU A 191 -12.17 30.76 10.97
C GLU A 191 -11.50 29.41 10.68
N SER A 192 -12.19 28.49 10.01
CA SER A 192 -11.62 27.18 9.61
C SER A 192 -10.45 27.34 8.65
N ILE A 193 -10.53 28.22 7.67
CA ILE A 193 -9.43 28.48 6.73
C ILE A 193 -8.19 28.97 7.47
N ILE A 194 -8.35 29.93 8.39
CA ILE A 194 -7.25 30.48 9.18
C ILE A 194 -6.69 29.43 10.13
N PHE A 195 -7.57 28.70 10.81
CA PHE A 195 -7.22 27.62 11.74
C PHE A 195 -6.39 26.53 11.07
N VAL A 196 -6.86 26.05 9.93
CA VAL A 196 -6.21 25.03 9.10
C VAL A 196 -4.82 25.46 8.67
N LYS A 197 -4.70 26.72 8.21
CA LYS A 197 -3.41 27.29 7.81
C LYS A 197 -2.42 27.30 8.98
N GLU A 198 -2.83 27.80 10.14
CA GLU A 198 -1.99 27.87 11.34
C GLU A 198 -1.62 26.47 11.86
N LEU A 199 -2.58 25.53 11.87
CA LEU A 199 -2.34 24.13 12.27
C LEU A 199 -1.31 23.49 11.36
N LYS A 200 -1.46 23.62 10.06
CA LYS A 200 -0.54 23.08 9.06
C LYS A 200 0.88 23.64 9.23
N GLU A 201 1.00 24.96 9.30
CA GLU A 201 2.29 25.65 9.47
C GLU A 201 3.03 25.17 10.73
N LYS A 202 2.32 25.02 11.85
CA LYS A 202 2.90 24.53 13.10
C LYS A 202 3.23 23.02 13.07
N LEU A 203 2.43 22.22 12.39
CA LEU A 203 2.71 20.78 12.22
C LEU A 203 3.95 20.55 11.36
N GLU A 204 4.05 21.28 10.24
CA GLU A 204 5.11 21.14 9.24
C GLU A 204 6.39 21.96 9.56
N ALA A 205 6.44 22.66 10.68
CA ALA A 205 7.60 23.47 11.08
C ALA A 205 8.88 22.63 11.31
N ASN A 206 10.05 23.26 11.08
CA ASN A 206 11.38 22.70 11.36
C ASN A 206 11.72 21.46 10.52
N GLN A 207 11.48 21.51 9.22
CA GLN A 207 11.75 20.42 8.29
C GLN A 207 12.62 20.82 7.08
N GLU A 208 13.29 21.96 7.13
CA GLU A 208 14.02 22.59 6.01
C GLU A 208 15.13 21.68 5.45
N ASP A 209 15.77 20.88 6.32
CA ASP A 209 16.87 19.99 5.94
C ASP A 209 16.40 18.57 5.51
N LYS A 210 15.08 18.32 5.51
CA LYS A 210 14.54 17.00 5.17
C LYS A 210 14.23 16.86 3.68
N THR A 211 14.46 15.67 3.14
CA THR A 211 14.00 15.33 1.78
C THR A 211 12.48 15.15 1.76
N LYS A 212 11.84 15.33 0.60
CA LYS A 212 10.38 15.20 0.44
C LYS A 212 9.81 13.90 1.01
N GLY A 213 10.54 12.77 0.89
CA GLY A 213 10.14 11.48 1.44
C GLY A 213 10.12 11.42 2.98
N MET A 214 10.83 12.36 3.64
CA MET A 214 10.97 12.43 5.11
C MET A 214 10.18 13.57 5.73
N LEU A 215 9.40 14.33 4.95
CA LEU A 215 8.57 15.42 5.47
C LEU A 215 7.29 14.88 6.10
N LEU A 216 6.93 15.40 7.28
CA LEU A 216 5.55 15.38 7.74
C LEU A 216 4.75 16.33 6.83
N THR A 217 3.62 15.89 6.30
CA THR A 217 2.76 16.72 5.47
C THR A 217 1.32 16.62 5.94
N ALA A 218 0.62 17.77 5.98
CA ALA A 218 -0.79 17.85 6.31
C ALA A 218 -1.55 18.49 5.15
N THR A 219 -2.44 17.74 4.53
CA THR A 219 -3.21 18.20 3.37
C THR A 219 -4.69 18.23 3.72
N MET A 220 -5.33 19.38 3.59
CA MET A 220 -6.79 19.48 3.66
C MET A 220 -7.37 18.90 2.37
N THR A 221 -8.22 17.89 2.50
CA THR A 221 -8.80 17.15 1.37
C THR A 221 -10.28 17.46 1.16
N GLU A 222 -10.97 17.98 2.20
CA GLU A 222 -12.37 18.31 2.14
C GLU A 222 -12.69 19.48 3.09
N ILE A 223 -13.64 20.34 2.70
CA ILE A 223 -14.22 21.39 3.55
C ILE A 223 -15.72 21.48 3.31
N LYS A 224 -16.50 21.48 4.38
CA LYS A 224 -17.96 21.61 4.34
C LYS A 224 -18.44 22.60 5.38
N GLY A 225 -19.24 23.60 4.97
CA GLY A 225 -19.83 24.59 5.88
C GLY A 225 -20.86 25.46 5.20
N GLY A 226 -21.69 26.10 6.02
CA GLY A 226 -22.74 27.00 5.56
C GLY A 226 -24.02 26.28 5.12
N THR A 227 -25.16 26.96 5.35
CA THR A 227 -26.51 26.45 5.03
C THR A 227 -27.35 27.43 4.22
N SER A 228 -26.96 28.71 4.20
CA SER A 228 -27.68 29.77 3.50
C SER A 228 -26.74 30.90 3.06
N HIS A 229 -27.09 31.59 1.97
CA HIS A 229 -26.28 32.67 1.41
C HIS A 229 -26.32 33.96 2.24
N ASN A 230 -27.28 34.13 3.15
CA ASN A 230 -27.50 35.35 3.92
C ASN A 230 -27.29 35.19 5.44
N ILE A 231 -26.71 34.09 5.87
CA ILE A 231 -26.39 33.79 7.29
C ILE A 231 -24.91 33.43 7.40
N THR A 232 -24.20 34.00 8.40
CA THR A 232 -22.84 33.58 8.72
C THR A 232 -22.84 32.14 9.18
N PRO A 233 -21.97 31.26 8.60
CA PRO A 233 -21.89 29.86 9.00
C PRO A 233 -21.50 29.70 10.46
N LYS A 234 -22.27 28.89 11.21
CA LYS A 234 -21.97 28.58 12.61
C LYS A 234 -20.99 27.42 12.74
N GLU A 235 -20.96 26.51 11.78
CA GLU A 235 -20.12 25.32 11.79
C GLU A 235 -19.42 25.12 10.46
N CYS A 236 -18.19 24.58 10.54
CA CYS A 236 -17.43 24.14 9.38
C CYS A 236 -16.65 22.87 9.74
N GLU A 237 -16.73 21.85 8.88
CA GLU A 237 -15.96 20.62 8.99
C GLU A 237 -14.88 20.57 7.91
N THR A 238 -13.69 20.12 8.27
CA THR A 238 -12.56 19.90 7.35
C THR A 238 -11.98 18.53 7.54
N LEU A 239 -11.54 17.88 6.46
CA LEU A 239 -10.78 16.62 6.49
C LEU A 239 -9.32 16.89 6.17
N PHE A 240 -8.46 16.21 6.91
CA PHE A 240 -7.01 16.22 6.69
C PHE A 240 -6.47 14.82 6.47
N ASP A 241 -5.60 14.68 5.48
CA ASP A 241 -4.68 13.56 5.31
C ASP A 241 -3.29 14.01 5.77
N ILE A 242 -2.81 13.41 6.87
CA ILE A 242 -1.52 13.72 7.46
C ILE A 242 -0.59 12.53 7.20
N ARG A 243 0.53 12.77 6.48
CA ARG A 243 1.52 11.75 6.16
C ARG A 243 2.72 11.85 7.11
N ILE A 244 2.96 10.77 7.84
CA ILE A 244 3.91 10.72 8.96
C ILE A 244 5.18 9.99 8.49
N PRO A 245 6.37 10.63 8.53
CA PRO A 245 7.63 9.98 8.13
C PRO A 245 8.07 8.92 9.14
N VAL A 246 8.99 8.05 8.73
CA VAL A 246 9.42 6.87 9.50
C VAL A 246 10.19 7.16 10.79
N ASP A 247 10.68 8.37 10.98
CA ASP A 247 11.32 8.86 12.20
C ASP A 247 10.33 9.40 13.25
N MET A 248 9.03 9.33 12.96
CA MET A 248 7.93 9.74 13.82
C MET A 248 6.92 8.59 14.01
N ASN A 249 5.91 8.79 14.88
CA ASN A 249 4.79 7.84 15.06
C ASN A 249 3.47 8.58 15.20
N CYS A 250 2.37 7.86 14.95
CA CYS A 250 1.01 8.44 14.97
C CYS A 250 0.67 9.05 16.33
N LYS A 251 0.98 8.36 17.42
CA LYS A 251 0.67 8.83 18.78
C LYS A 251 1.28 10.18 19.10
N ASN A 252 2.56 10.39 18.76
CA ASN A 252 3.23 11.67 19.02
C ASN A 252 2.64 12.80 18.18
N ILE A 253 2.27 12.52 16.93
CA ILE A 253 1.62 13.50 16.05
C ILE A 253 0.22 13.82 16.53
N GLU A 254 -0.56 12.84 16.98
CA GLU A 254 -1.86 13.05 17.60
C GLU A 254 -1.77 13.96 18.82
N GLN A 255 -0.81 13.71 19.73
CA GLN A 255 -0.60 14.56 20.90
C GLN A 255 -0.24 16.01 20.51
N LYS A 256 0.59 16.18 19.47
CA LYS A 256 0.91 17.50 18.92
C LYS A 256 -0.35 18.19 18.37
N ILE A 257 -1.17 17.46 17.61
CA ILE A 257 -2.44 17.96 17.08
C ILE A 257 -3.37 18.40 18.21
N ALA A 258 -3.55 17.56 19.24
CA ALA A 258 -4.40 17.88 20.39
C ALA A 258 -3.98 19.19 21.07
N THR A 259 -2.68 19.38 21.29
CA THR A 259 -2.13 20.60 21.87
C THR A 259 -2.38 21.81 20.97
N LEU A 260 -2.05 21.70 19.67
CA LEU A 260 -2.21 22.78 18.71
C LEU A 260 -3.69 23.17 18.50
N VAL A 261 -4.57 22.19 18.44
CA VAL A 261 -6.03 22.44 18.30
C VAL A 261 -6.53 23.27 19.47
N LYS A 262 -6.14 22.91 20.70
CA LYS A 262 -6.52 23.66 21.92
C LYS A 262 -5.96 25.08 21.92
N GLU A 263 -4.66 25.26 21.61
CA GLU A 263 -4.01 26.56 21.56
C GLU A 263 -4.64 27.50 20.52
N ILE A 264 -4.86 26.99 19.30
CA ILE A 264 -5.42 27.78 18.21
C ILE A 264 -6.89 28.12 18.51
N ALA A 265 -7.68 27.17 19.04
CA ALA A 265 -9.07 27.39 19.41
C ALA A 265 -9.19 28.52 20.46
N GLN A 266 -8.36 28.48 21.50
CA GLN A 266 -8.31 29.52 22.52
C GLN A 266 -7.90 30.88 21.95
N LYS A 267 -6.86 30.93 21.11
CA LYS A 267 -6.37 32.16 20.47
C LYS A 267 -7.44 32.76 19.54
N ARG A 268 -8.18 31.90 18.83
CA ARG A 268 -9.23 32.31 17.88
C ARG A 268 -10.59 32.51 18.54
N GLU A 269 -10.76 32.17 19.80
CA GLU A 269 -12.05 32.18 20.52
C GLU A 269 -13.15 31.48 19.74
N VAL A 270 -12.88 30.22 19.34
CA VAL A 270 -13.82 29.32 18.67
C VAL A 270 -13.79 27.97 19.37
N ASP A 271 -14.87 27.21 19.25
CA ASP A 271 -14.86 25.82 19.64
C ASP A 271 -14.25 24.97 18.53
N ALA A 272 -13.28 24.13 18.86
CA ALA A 272 -12.65 23.22 17.93
C ALA A 272 -12.63 21.81 18.49
N PHE A 273 -13.08 20.86 17.69
CA PHE A 273 -13.08 19.44 18.02
C PHE A 273 -12.52 18.64 16.84
N TYR A 274 -11.68 17.65 17.10
CA TYR A 274 -11.23 16.73 16.06
C TYR A 274 -11.52 15.28 16.42
N SER A 275 -11.64 14.43 15.40
CA SER A 275 -11.71 12.98 15.52
C SER A 275 -10.81 12.30 14.52
N ILE A 276 -10.21 11.19 14.89
CA ILE A 276 -9.40 10.34 14.01
C ILE A 276 -10.37 9.46 13.23
N LEU A 277 -10.23 9.46 11.91
CA LEU A 277 -11.00 8.62 11.00
C LEU A 277 -10.24 7.36 10.60
N ASP A 278 -8.92 7.47 10.45
CA ASP A 278 -8.05 6.37 10.09
C ASP A 278 -6.63 6.63 10.60
N GLU A 279 -5.95 5.54 10.99
CA GLU A 279 -4.59 5.58 11.52
C GLU A 279 -3.78 4.40 10.98
N THR A 280 -2.61 4.71 10.47
CA THR A 280 -1.63 3.70 10.02
C THR A 280 -0.23 4.16 10.39
N GLU A 281 0.47 3.39 11.22
CA GLU A 281 1.85 3.71 11.63
C GLU A 281 2.82 3.64 10.44
N PRO A 282 3.85 4.51 10.38
CA PRO A 282 4.92 4.39 9.40
C PRO A 282 5.69 3.10 9.61
N PHE A 283 6.30 2.58 8.52
CA PHE A 283 7.14 1.38 8.61
C PHE A 283 8.39 1.52 7.73
N GLU A 284 9.53 1.07 8.26
CA GLU A 284 10.78 0.94 7.51
C GLU A 284 11.46 -0.40 7.82
N ALA A 285 11.78 -1.14 6.76
CA ALA A 285 12.56 -2.36 6.85
C ALA A 285 14.05 -2.07 7.11
N ALA A 286 14.70 -2.90 7.89
CA ALA A 286 16.15 -2.79 8.09
C ALA A 286 16.91 -3.01 6.77
N HIS A 287 17.72 -2.02 6.38
CA HIS A 287 18.49 -2.01 5.12
C HIS A 287 19.40 -3.23 4.95
N ASN A 288 19.88 -3.80 6.04
CA ASN A 288 20.77 -4.95 6.07
C ASN A 288 20.06 -6.27 6.34
N SER A 289 18.72 -6.31 6.30
CA SER A 289 17.96 -7.53 6.49
C SER A 289 18.29 -8.58 5.42
N SER A 290 18.16 -9.87 5.75
CA SER A 290 18.36 -10.97 4.79
C SER A 290 17.45 -10.81 3.58
N LEU A 291 16.23 -10.29 3.76
CA LEU A 291 15.27 -10.07 2.69
C LEU A 291 15.75 -8.99 1.71
N VAL A 292 16.17 -7.81 2.20
CA VAL A 292 16.71 -6.73 1.34
C VAL A 292 17.96 -7.18 0.60
N ARG A 293 18.84 -7.95 1.28
CA ARG A 293 20.04 -8.54 0.66
C ARG A 293 19.67 -9.54 -0.44
N ALA A 294 18.66 -10.38 -0.21
CA ALA A 294 18.20 -11.37 -1.20
C ALA A 294 17.66 -10.67 -2.46
N PHE A 295 16.85 -9.61 -2.31
CA PHE A 295 16.40 -8.81 -3.45
C PHE A 295 17.56 -8.11 -4.17
N THR A 296 18.53 -7.57 -3.42
CA THR A 296 19.72 -6.98 -4.03
C THR A 296 20.45 -7.99 -4.91
N LEU A 297 20.67 -9.20 -4.43
CA LEU A 297 21.34 -10.27 -5.18
C LEU A 297 20.48 -10.75 -6.36
N GLY A 298 19.18 -10.91 -6.19
CA GLY A 298 18.25 -11.31 -7.25
C GLY A 298 18.22 -10.31 -8.40
N ILE A 299 18.09 -9.02 -8.08
CA ILE A 299 18.12 -7.94 -9.09
C ILE A 299 19.48 -7.87 -9.79
N MET A 300 20.59 -7.93 -9.06
CA MET A 300 21.93 -7.97 -9.66
C MET A 300 22.13 -9.19 -10.56
N GLN A 301 21.56 -10.33 -10.22
CA GLN A 301 21.65 -11.54 -11.05
C GLN A 301 20.96 -11.35 -12.40
N VAL A 302 19.78 -10.72 -12.44
CA VAL A 302 18.96 -10.56 -13.65
C VAL A 302 19.30 -9.28 -14.41
N GLU A 303 19.34 -8.13 -13.72
CA GLU A 303 19.52 -6.80 -14.33
C GLU A 303 20.98 -6.35 -14.42
N LYS A 304 21.92 -7.09 -13.86
CA LYS A 304 23.38 -6.76 -13.84
C LYS A 304 23.69 -5.40 -13.22
N SER A 305 22.80 -4.84 -12.43
CA SER A 305 22.93 -3.56 -11.74
C SER A 305 22.45 -3.66 -10.30
N ARG A 306 22.97 -2.82 -9.40
CA ARG A 306 22.47 -2.74 -8.02
C ARG A 306 21.09 -2.07 -8.01
N PRO A 307 20.14 -2.54 -7.17
CA PRO A 307 18.89 -1.83 -7.01
C PRO A 307 19.05 -0.54 -6.23
N THR A 308 18.09 0.36 -6.43
CA THR A 308 17.85 1.50 -5.55
C THR A 308 16.87 1.09 -4.45
N LEU A 309 17.22 1.37 -3.19
CA LEU A 309 16.28 1.23 -2.08
C LEU A 309 15.49 2.52 -1.95
N ILE A 310 14.17 2.43 -2.05
CA ILE A 310 13.29 3.60 -2.07
C ILE A 310 12.37 3.65 -0.84
N ARG A 311 11.98 4.88 -0.48
CA ARG A 311 10.94 5.19 0.50
C ARG A 311 9.78 5.86 -0.23
N LYS A 312 8.59 5.30 -0.12
CA LYS A 312 7.37 5.87 -0.71
C LYS A 312 6.68 6.82 0.27
N THR A 313 5.98 7.79 -0.27
CA THR A 313 5.23 8.78 0.53
C THR A 313 3.80 8.34 0.87
N GLY A 314 3.33 7.27 0.24
CA GLY A 314 2.05 6.62 0.54
C GLY A 314 2.09 5.74 1.79
N THR A 315 0.99 5.05 2.05
CA THR A 315 0.85 3.91 2.96
C THR A 315 0.42 2.69 2.14
N GLY A 316 0.57 1.49 2.70
CA GLY A 316 0.10 0.26 2.08
C GLY A 316 0.09 -0.88 3.10
N ASP A 317 -0.26 -2.06 2.65
CA ASP A 317 -0.36 -3.27 3.46
C ASP A 317 0.93 -3.64 4.20
N MET A 318 2.09 -3.23 3.65
CA MET A 318 3.39 -3.37 4.30
C MET A 318 3.45 -2.70 5.68
N ASN A 319 2.81 -1.53 5.85
CA ASN A 319 2.75 -0.83 7.13
C ASN A 319 2.00 -1.68 8.17
N VAL A 320 0.85 -2.21 7.78
CA VAL A 320 -0.02 -2.98 8.69
C VAL A 320 0.69 -4.23 9.19
N LEU A 321 1.20 -5.05 8.27
CA LEU A 321 1.84 -6.32 8.64
C LEU A 321 3.17 -6.11 9.34
N GLY A 322 4.02 -5.21 8.81
CA GLY A 322 5.37 -4.98 9.34
C GLY A 322 5.37 -4.50 10.80
N ASN A 323 4.46 -3.58 11.14
CA ASN A 323 4.30 -3.09 12.51
C ASN A 323 3.76 -4.15 13.46
N GLN A 324 2.88 -5.05 12.99
CA GLN A 324 2.24 -6.07 13.83
C GLN A 324 3.11 -7.32 14.04
N TRP A 325 3.67 -7.87 12.96
CA TRP A 325 4.44 -9.13 13.05
C TRP A 325 5.92 -8.92 13.34
N LYS A 326 6.44 -7.70 13.13
CA LYS A 326 7.85 -7.33 13.39
C LYS A 326 8.87 -8.26 12.72
N ILE A 327 8.52 -8.76 11.54
CA ILE A 327 9.38 -9.54 10.66
C ILE A 327 9.97 -8.65 9.55
N PRO A 328 11.03 -9.06 8.86
CA PRO A 328 11.50 -8.36 7.67
C PRO A 328 10.44 -8.36 6.56
N VAL A 329 10.07 -7.17 6.12
CA VAL A 329 9.07 -6.94 5.06
C VAL A 329 9.64 -5.98 4.04
N VAL A 330 9.38 -6.20 2.76
CA VAL A 330 9.65 -5.25 1.67
C VAL A 330 8.50 -5.25 0.68
N THR A 331 8.45 -4.21 -0.14
CA THR A 331 7.53 -4.14 -1.27
C THR A 331 8.35 -4.16 -2.56
N TYR A 332 7.92 -4.97 -3.53
CA TYR A 332 8.58 -5.11 -4.81
C TYR A 332 7.61 -5.61 -5.89
N GLY A 333 7.78 -5.14 -7.11
CA GLY A 333 7.06 -5.69 -8.26
C GLY A 333 7.34 -4.93 -9.55
N PRO A 334 7.10 -5.60 -10.71
CA PRO A 334 7.12 -4.94 -12.01
C PRO A 334 5.98 -3.95 -12.12
N GLY A 335 6.19 -2.90 -12.89
CA GLY A 335 5.24 -1.82 -13.12
C GLY A 335 5.76 -0.47 -12.63
N ASP A 336 5.45 0.57 -13.39
CA ASP A 336 5.78 1.95 -13.03
C ASP A 336 4.69 2.50 -12.09
N PRO A 337 5.03 2.96 -10.87
CA PRO A 337 4.05 3.55 -9.97
C PRO A 337 3.36 4.80 -10.53
N HIS A 338 3.94 5.48 -11.53
CA HIS A 338 3.32 6.62 -12.20
C HIS A 338 2.20 6.24 -13.17
N GLU A 339 2.14 4.97 -13.59
CA GLU A 339 1.04 4.43 -14.40
C GLU A 339 -0.16 4.02 -13.52
N ALA A 340 0.04 3.86 -12.21
CA ALA A 340 -1.02 3.50 -11.27
C ALA A 340 -2.19 4.51 -11.33
N HIS A 341 -3.42 4.00 -11.35
CA HIS A 341 -4.66 4.79 -11.36
C HIS A 341 -4.89 5.67 -12.61
N THR A 342 -4.01 5.61 -13.62
CA THR A 342 -4.18 6.37 -14.86
C THR A 342 -5.28 5.80 -15.77
N ILE A 343 -5.72 6.60 -16.74
CA ILE A 343 -6.74 6.15 -17.73
C ILE A 343 -6.18 5.19 -18.79
N ASP A 344 -4.85 5.13 -18.93
CA ASP A 344 -4.11 4.28 -19.88
C ASP A 344 -3.09 3.40 -19.17
N GLU A 345 -3.45 2.92 -17.98
CA GLU A 345 -2.60 2.06 -17.17
C GLU A 345 -2.09 0.85 -17.94
N LYS A 346 -0.79 0.61 -17.84
CA LYS A 346 -0.09 -0.45 -18.58
C LYS A 346 1.13 -0.97 -17.81
N VAL A 347 1.63 -2.11 -18.26
CA VAL A 347 2.92 -2.67 -17.83
C VAL A 347 3.72 -3.14 -19.07
N SER A 348 5.05 -3.03 -19.00
CA SER A 348 5.94 -3.67 -19.99
C SER A 348 5.92 -5.19 -19.78
N ILE A 349 5.67 -5.94 -20.85
CA ILE A 349 5.69 -7.41 -20.82
C ILE A 349 7.10 -7.91 -20.48
N GLN A 350 8.14 -7.29 -21.03
CA GLN A 350 9.53 -7.64 -20.69
C GLN A 350 9.83 -7.39 -19.22
N GLU A 351 9.40 -6.25 -18.67
CA GLU A 351 9.56 -5.93 -17.27
C GLU A 351 8.83 -6.93 -16.38
N TYR A 352 7.60 -7.27 -16.71
CA TYR A 352 6.81 -8.28 -15.99
C TYR A 352 7.53 -9.64 -15.96
N LEU A 353 8.02 -10.11 -17.10
CA LEU A 353 8.74 -11.39 -17.20
C LEU A 353 10.05 -11.38 -16.42
N LYS A 354 10.80 -10.26 -16.48
CA LYS A 354 12.00 -10.07 -15.65
C LYS A 354 11.67 -10.03 -14.16
N GLY A 355 10.54 -9.43 -13.78
CA GLY A 355 10.04 -9.44 -12.41
C GLY A 355 9.84 -10.85 -11.87
N ILE A 356 9.29 -11.76 -12.66
CA ILE A 356 9.16 -13.19 -12.31
C ILE A 356 10.56 -13.80 -12.03
N GLU A 357 11.53 -13.58 -12.92
CA GLU A 357 12.88 -14.14 -12.76
C GLU A 357 13.62 -13.53 -11.55
N ILE A 358 13.40 -12.24 -11.25
CA ILE A 358 13.96 -11.60 -10.07
C ILE A 358 13.35 -12.18 -8.79
N PHE A 359 12.02 -12.39 -8.74
CA PHE A 359 11.39 -13.06 -7.59
C PHE A 359 11.95 -14.47 -7.39
N LYS A 360 12.09 -15.29 -8.46
CA LYS A 360 12.69 -16.63 -8.37
C LYS A 360 14.10 -16.58 -7.82
N ALA A 361 14.96 -15.72 -8.37
CA ALA A 361 16.33 -15.54 -7.88
C ALA A 361 16.38 -15.08 -6.42
N THR A 362 15.48 -14.15 -6.04
CA THR A 362 15.36 -13.67 -4.68
C THR A 362 15.00 -14.78 -3.70
N LEU A 363 14.03 -15.63 -4.02
CA LEU A 363 13.64 -16.76 -3.18
C LEU A 363 14.82 -17.73 -2.96
N GLN A 364 15.60 -18.02 -4.01
CA GLN A 364 16.81 -18.85 -3.92
C GLN A 364 17.90 -18.21 -3.05
N HIS A 365 18.16 -16.92 -3.22
CA HIS A 365 19.13 -16.19 -2.40
C HIS A 365 18.66 -16.09 -0.94
N LEU A 366 17.38 -15.88 -0.71
CA LEU A 366 16.83 -15.80 0.64
C LEU A 366 16.99 -17.11 1.40
N LYS A 367 16.74 -18.24 0.75
CA LYS A 367 17.01 -19.58 1.32
C LYS A 367 18.46 -19.70 1.78
N ARG A 368 19.42 -19.38 0.90
CA ARG A 368 20.84 -19.44 1.22
C ARG A 368 21.26 -18.52 2.37
N LEU A 369 20.69 -17.31 2.43
CA LEU A 369 20.98 -16.36 3.49
C LEU A 369 20.32 -16.74 4.82
N HIS A 370 19.14 -17.35 4.78
CA HIS A 370 18.45 -17.87 5.96
C HIS A 370 19.22 -19.01 6.59
N ASP A 371 19.65 -19.99 5.79
CA ASP A 371 20.42 -21.15 6.27
C ASP A 371 21.75 -20.74 6.92
N LYS A 372 22.46 -19.75 6.34
CA LYS A 372 23.69 -19.20 6.91
C LYS A 372 23.50 -18.45 8.23
N LYS A 373 22.30 -17.95 8.51
CA LYS A 373 21.99 -17.28 9.77
C LYS A 373 21.69 -18.25 10.90
N LEU A 374 21.30 -19.48 10.57
CA LEU A 374 21.02 -20.57 11.53
C LEU A 374 22.27 -21.36 11.92
N GLN A 375 23.35 -21.24 11.15
CA GLN A 375 24.69 -21.79 11.47
C GLN A 375 25.49 -20.80 12.33
#